data_de08d82de213c61cd70b7e9512708f26
#
_entry.id   de08d82de213c61cd70b7e9512708f26
#
_cell.length_a   1.000
_cell.length_b   1.000
_cell.length_c   1.000
_cell.angle_alpha   90.00
_cell.angle_beta   90.00
_cell.angle_gamma   90.00
#
_symmetry.space_group_name_H-M   'P 1'
#
loop_
_entity.id
_entity.type
_entity.pdbx_description
1 polymer ?
#
loop_
_entity_poly.entity_id
_entity_poly.type
_entity_poly.pdbx_seq_one_letter_code
_entity_poly.pdbx_strand_id
1 'polypeptide(L)'
;MKKTFREKVISKFTHIAKKNKLLQYPCLAIMSVILGVYYVGRHFATNTKRYASVLFVVIFFMNSCSFSFAVFAEKTGFIKAQETYSAVVEDSDITLAELSGEENQIYIEDDYEDDYDDYESDEYIEGVDAAYTLDDILESYGDYQTEGESNWPLEDNYVFDSLDWRLVLINKQHPIPEDYSFKLGTIKDGMMCDERIISDLLAMMQAARKDGINLMIRSPYRTDSRQEYNFNARIKRYMGQGYSYMEAYKLTAQVINVPGASEHQVGLALDIVCDSYDSLTAGFGDTKAGQWLAEHSCEYGFALRYPSGKEYITSIEYEPWHFRYVGREAATIMHDEDICLEEFWDRYL
;
A
#
# COMPACT_ATOMS: atom_id res chain seq x y z
N MET A 1 39.26 -11.54 -5.80
CA MET A 1 38.28 -10.47 -5.50
C MET A 1 39.00 -9.31 -4.78
N LYS A 2 38.76 -8.08 -5.21
CA LYS A 2 39.31 -6.89 -4.50
C LYS A 2 38.42 -6.62 -3.28
N LYS A 3 39.04 -6.58 -2.09
CA LYS A 3 38.33 -6.25 -0.83
C LYS A 3 37.70 -4.87 -0.90
N THR A 4 36.45 -4.76 -0.44
CA THR A 4 35.74 -3.48 -0.30
C THR A 4 36.42 -2.56 0.72
N PHE A 5 36.14 -1.26 0.71
CA PHE A 5 36.66 -0.32 1.70
C PHE A 5 36.30 -0.75 3.12
N ARG A 6 35.06 -1.15 3.35
CA ARG A 6 34.58 -1.68 4.64
C ARG A 6 35.41 -2.86 5.13
N GLU A 7 35.64 -3.85 4.28
CA GLU A 7 36.45 -5.05 4.64
C GLU A 7 37.89 -4.71 4.94
N LYS A 8 38.45 -3.75 4.23
CA LYS A 8 39.86 -3.27 4.51
C LYS A 8 39.96 -2.60 5.87
N VAL A 9 38.98 -1.71 6.21
CA VAL A 9 38.94 -1.03 7.51
C VAL A 9 38.77 -2.04 8.63
N ILE A 10 37.77 -2.91 8.57
CA ILE A 10 37.50 -3.94 9.58
C ILE A 10 38.74 -4.84 9.76
N SER A 11 39.30 -5.36 8.68
CA SER A 11 40.47 -6.25 8.73
C SER A 11 41.66 -5.58 9.40
N LYS A 12 41.94 -4.31 9.08
CA LYS A 12 43.06 -3.56 9.64
C LYS A 12 42.94 -3.32 11.15
N PHE A 13 41.76 -2.83 11.58
CA PHE A 13 41.52 -2.52 13.00
C PHE A 13 41.38 -3.79 13.85
N THR A 14 40.77 -4.85 13.33
CA THR A 14 40.70 -6.15 14.02
C THR A 14 42.09 -6.75 14.21
N HIS A 15 42.99 -6.61 13.24
CA HIS A 15 44.39 -7.08 13.37
C HIS A 15 45.15 -6.34 14.48
N ILE A 16 45.01 -4.99 14.55
CA ILE A 16 45.65 -4.17 15.60
C ILE A 16 45.07 -4.53 16.98
N ALA A 17 43.74 -4.65 17.09
CA ALA A 17 43.05 -4.99 18.34
C ALA A 17 43.45 -6.38 18.87
N LYS A 18 43.68 -7.36 17.99
CA LYS A 18 44.17 -8.69 18.37
C LYS A 18 45.60 -8.69 18.88
N LYS A 19 46.43 -7.78 18.41
CA LYS A 19 47.85 -7.71 18.77
C LYS A 19 48.08 -7.05 20.14
N ASN A 20 47.15 -6.20 20.60
CA ASN A 20 47.30 -5.51 21.91
C ASN A 20 45.90 -5.31 22.53
N LYS A 21 45.65 -6.03 23.66
CA LYS A 21 44.34 -5.96 24.37
C LYS A 21 43.99 -4.54 24.89
N LEU A 22 44.98 -3.73 25.24
CA LEU A 22 44.78 -2.35 25.68
C LEU A 22 44.22 -1.43 24.57
N LEU A 23 44.48 -1.77 23.30
CA LEU A 23 44.01 -0.99 22.15
C LEU A 23 42.66 -1.46 21.61
N GLN A 24 42.04 -2.48 22.19
CA GLN A 24 40.80 -3.08 21.67
C GLN A 24 39.65 -2.05 21.63
N TYR A 25 39.39 -1.37 22.73
CA TYR A 25 38.32 -0.38 22.79
C TYR A 25 38.58 0.88 21.95
N PRO A 26 39.77 1.50 22.01
CA PRO A 26 40.10 2.60 21.12
C PRO A 26 40.03 2.25 19.65
N CYS A 27 40.46 1.07 19.24
CA CYS A 27 40.35 0.61 17.85
C CYS A 27 38.92 0.45 17.39
N LEU A 28 38.03 -0.08 18.25
CA LEU A 28 36.59 -0.20 17.95
C LEU A 28 35.95 1.18 17.79
N ALA A 29 36.24 2.11 18.69
CA ALA A 29 35.70 3.47 18.62
C ALA A 29 36.14 4.18 17.33
N ILE A 30 37.44 4.14 16.99
CA ILE A 30 37.94 4.76 15.76
C ILE A 30 37.35 4.09 14.51
N MET A 31 37.26 2.76 14.50
CA MET A 31 36.65 2.00 13.40
C MET A 31 35.18 2.42 13.18
N SER A 32 34.40 2.55 14.27
CA SER A 32 33.01 2.97 14.21
C SER A 32 32.86 4.38 13.63
N VAL A 33 33.74 5.32 14.03
CA VAL A 33 33.74 6.68 13.49
C VAL A 33 34.09 6.68 12.00
N ILE A 34 35.09 5.94 11.58
CA ILE A 34 35.50 5.87 10.16
C ILE A 34 34.40 5.28 9.30
N LEU A 35 33.75 4.20 9.77
CA LEU A 35 32.65 3.59 9.06
C LEU A 35 31.41 4.51 9.04
N GLY A 36 31.12 5.19 10.13
CA GLY A 36 30.04 6.18 10.20
C GLY A 36 30.22 7.30 9.19
N VAL A 37 31.38 7.91 9.14
CA VAL A 37 31.74 8.97 8.16
C VAL A 37 31.64 8.43 6.72
N TYR A 38 32.10 7.22 6.48
CA TYR A 38 32.00 6.58 5.16
C TYR A 38 30.53 6.37 4.73
N TYR A 39 29.68 5.86 5.63
CA TYR A 39 28.26 5.64 5.29
C TYR A 39 27.49 6.94 5.10
N VAL A 40 27.75 7.94 5.94
CA VAL A 40 27.17 9.28 5.76
C VAL A 40 27.60 9.89 4.43
N GLY A 41 28.90 9.86 4.12
CA GLY A 41 29.42 10.36 2.84
C GLY A 41 28.85 9.63 1.63
N ARG A 42 28.70 8.30 1.72
CA ARG A 42 28.08 7.49 0.67
C ARG A 42 26.59 7.83 0.52
N HIS A 43 25.86 7.99 1.62
CA HIS A 43 24.46 8.40 1.58
C HIS A 43 24.29 9.76 0.87
N PHE A 44 25.09 10.75 1.22
CA PHE A 44 25.08 12.04 0.51
C PHE A 44 25.46 11.90 -0.96
N ALA A 45 26.47 11.11 -1.29
CA ALA A 45 26.91 10.90 -2.67
C ALA A 45 25.83 10.21 -3.53
N THR A 46 25.14 9.20 -3.00
CA THR A 46 24.06 8.52 -3.71
C THR A 46 22.79 9.37 -3.85
N ASN A 47 22.53 10.27 -2.90
CA ASN A 47 21.35 11.12 -2.90
C ASN A 47 21.62 12.57 -3.33
N THR A 48 22.79 12.88 -3.88
CA THR A 48 23.19 14.24 -4.28
C THR A 48 22.16 14.92 -5.18
N LYS A 49 21.59 14.20 -6.15
CA LYS A 49 20.55 14.76 -7.06
C LYS A 49 19.30 15.16 -6.28
N ARG A 50 18.84 14.34 -5.30
CA ARG A 50 17.66 14.64 -4.46
C ARG A 50 17.92 15.88 -3.59
N TYR A 51 19.09 15.98 -2.95
CA TYR A 51 19.44 17.12 -2.12
C TYR A 51 19.62 18.40 -2.96
N ALA A 52 20.22 18.30 -4.16
CA ALA A 52 20.35 19.42 -5.07
C ALA A 52 18.96 19.91 -5.55
N SER A 53 18.03 19.01 -5.85
CA SER A 53 16.66 19.37 -6.23
C SER A 53 15.92 20.09 -5.09
N VAL A 54 16.01 19.56 -3.86
CA VAL A 54 15.39 20.19 -2.69
C VAL A 54 16.00 21.58 -2.43
N LEU A 55 17.32 21.69 -2.48
CA LEU A 55 18.01 22.96 -2.31
C LEU A 55 17.61 23.96 -3.40
N PHE A 56 17.51 23.51 -4.65
CA PHE A 56 17.06 24.37 -5.76
C PHE A 56 15.63 24.85 -5.55
N VAL A 57 14.71 23.98 -5.13
CA VAL A 57 13.33 24.32 -4.80
C VAL A 57 13.28 25.34 -3.66
N VAL A 58 14.04 25.12 -2.58
CA VAL A 58 14.09 26.07 -1.44
C VAL A 58 14.64 27.43 -1.90
N ILE A 59 15.73 27.46 -2.64
CA ILE A 59 16.30 28.73 -3.18
C ILE A 59 15.31 29.41 -4.12
N PHE A 60 14.64 28.65 -4.99
CA PHE A 60 13.61 29.18 -5.89
C PHE A 60 12.45 29.80 -5.11
N PHE A 61 11.93 29.12 -4.10
CA PHE A 61 10.87 29.67 -3.25
C PHE A 61 11.33 30.88 -2.44
N MET A 62 12.53 30.84 -1.86
CA MET A 62 13.07 32.02 -1.14
C MET A 62 13.23 33.23 -2.04
N ASN A 63 13.71 33.06 -3.26
CA ASN A 63 13.81 34.14 -4.23
C ASN A 63 12.42 34.60 -4.73
N SER A 64 11.51 33.70 -4.97
CA SER A 64 10.13 34.01 -5.41
C SER A 64 9.35 34.76 -4.32
N CYS A 65 9.47 34.34 -3.07
CA CYS A 65 8.82 35.01 -1.93
C CYS A 65 9.38 36.41 -1.68
N SER A 66 10.69 36.62 -1.89
CA SER A 66 11.32 37.96 -1.69
C SER A 66 10.95 38.97 -2.75
N PHE A 67 10.63 38.54 -3.99
CA PHE A 67 10.33 39.46 -5.11
C PHE A 67 8.83 39.64 -5.40
N SER A 68 8.00 38.64 -5.07
CA SER A 68 6.59 38.63 -5.50
C SER A 68 5.66 39.32 -4.51
N PHE A 69 5.96 39.36 -3.22
CA PHE A 69 5.00 39.81 -2.22
C PHE A 69 4.77 41.34 -2.31
N ALA A 70 5.83 42.13 -2.43
CA ALA A 70 5.72 43.59 -2.55
C ALA A 70 5.06 44.04 -3.87
N VAL A 71 5.44 43.43 -4.98
CA VAL A 71 4.89 43.78 -6.32
C VAL A 71 3.47 43.27 -6.50
N PHE A 72 3.13 42.12 -5.93
CA PHE A 72 1.79 41.54 -5.98
C PHE A 72 0.80 42.32 -5.11
N ALA A 73 1.22 42.73 -3.91
CA ALA A 73 0.41 43.55 -3.03
C ALA A 73 0.04 44.91 -3.58
N GLU A 74 0.98 45.55 -4.34
CA GLU A 74 0.80 46.84 -4.92
C GLU A 74 -0.05 46.84 -6.21
N LYS A 75 0.10 45.79 -7.04
CA LYS A 75 -0.60 45.70 -8.35
C LYS A 75 -1.99 45.10 -8.30
N THR A 76 -2.30 44.24 -7.33
CA THR A 76 -3.56 43.49 -7.34
C THR A 76 -4.61 44.00 -6.39
N GLY A 77 -4.33 45.04 -5.60
CA GLY A 77 -5.26 45.53 -4.59
C GLY A 77 -5.55 44.54 -3.45
N PHE A 78 -4.64 43.56 -3.27
CA PHE A 78 -4.80 42.50 -2.24
C PHE A 78 -4.99 43.07 -0.82
N ILE A 79 -4.35 44.20 -0.52
CA ILE A 79 -4.55 44.90 0.76
C ILE A 79 -6.00 45.39 0.88
N LYS A 80 -6.60 45.90 -0.21
CA LYS A 80 -8.00 46.32 -0.24
C LYS A 80 -8.96 45.14 -0.08
N ALA A 81 -8.63 43.97 -0.67
CA ALA A 81 -9.43 42.78 -0.54
C ALA A 81 -9.41 42.25 0.89
N GLN A 82 -8.28 42.36 1.59
CA GLN A 82 -8.14 41.91 2.98
C GLN A 82 -8.90 42.85 3.96
N GLU A 83 -8.87 44.16 3.71
CA GLU A 83 -9.67 45.14 4.49
C GLU A 83 -11.17 44.91 4.25
N THR A 84 -11.60 44.63 3.02
CA THR A 84 -13.00 44.33 2.70
C THR A 84 -13.44 43.01 3.33
N TYR A 85 -12.57 41.96 3.35
CA TYR A 85 -12.86 40.67 3.97
C TYR A 85 -12.98 40.79 5.50
N SER A 86 -12.09 41.57 6.14
CA SER A 86 -12.18 41.81 7.59
C SER A 86 -13.45 42.59 7.95
N ALA A 87 -13.87 43.55 7.14
CA ALA A 87 -15.09 44.32 7.36
C ALA A 87 -16.38 43.47 7.18
N VAL A 88 -16.34 42.49 6.26
CA VAL A 88 -17.47 41.54 6.06
C VAL A 88 -17.57 40.51 7.18
N VAL A 89 -16.44 40.11 7.77
CA VAL A 89 -16.42 39.16 8.90
C VAL A 89 -16.86 39.82 10.22
N GLU A 90 -16.60 41.14 10.40
CA GLU A 90 -17.05 41.86 11.57
C GLU A 90 -18.57 42.17 11.57
N ASP A 91 -19.22 42.11 10.40
CA ASP A 91 -20.67 42.42 10.27
C ASP A 91 -21.54 41.13 10.16
N SER A 92 -20.93 39.93 10.25
CA SER A 92 -21.65 38.68 10.31
C SER A 92 -21.52 38.06 11.70
N ASP A 93 -22.65 37.91 12.41
CA ASP A 93 -22.79 37.21 13.69
C ASP A 93 -22.49 35.68 13.59
N ILE A 94 -21.55 35.29 12.74
CA ILE A 94 -21.11 33.89 12.59
C ILE A 94 -20.06 33.61 13.67
N THR A 95 -20.42 32.88 14.70
CA THR A 95 -19.53 32.49 15.80
C THR A 95 -18.50 31.46 15.29
N LEU A 96 -17.28 31.50 15.86
CA LEU A 96 -16.21 30.51 15.61
C LEU A 96 -16.64 29.04 15.86
N ALA A 97 -17.74 28.82 16.55
CA ALA A 97 -18.35 27.50 16.77
C ALA A 97 -19.04 26.95 15.50
N GLU A 98 -19.51 27.81 14.60
CA GLU A 98 -20.13 27.39 13.33
C GLU A 98 -19.09 27.10 12.22
N LEU A 99 -17.84 27.56 12.41
CA LEU A 99 -16.71 27.22 11.53
C LEU A 99 -16.00 25.93 11.95
N SER A 100 -16.27 25.41 13.16
CA SER A 100 -15.82 24.09 13.62
C SER A 100 -16.90 23.02 13.43
N GLY A 101 -17.89 23.30 12.59
CA GLY A 101 -18.94 22.37 12.22
C GLY A 101 -18.32 21.15 11.56
N GLU A 102 -18.50 20.04 12.23
CA GLU A 102 -18.55 18.68 11.77
C GLU A 102 -17.87 18.47 10.39
N GLU A 103 -16.74 17.79 10.42
CA GLU A 103 -16.28 17.05 9.26
C GLU A 103 -17.44 16.17 8.79
N ASN A 104 -18.25 16.71 7.90
CA ASN A 104 -19.12 15.89 7.07
C ASN A 104 -18.17 15.04 6.25
N GLN A 105 -17.88 13.85 6.72
CA GLN A 105 -17.50 12.76 5.84
C GLN A 105 -18.67 12.63 4.86
N ILE A 106 -18.47 13.17 3.68
CA ILE A 106 -19.33 12.91 2.54
C ILE A 106 -19.08 11.46 2.19
N TYR A 107 -19.85 10.55 2.81
CA TYR A 107 -20.03 9.22 2.26
C TYR A 107 -20.78 9.43 0.96
N ILE A 108 -20.07 9.47 -0.12
CA ILE A 108 -20.66 9.30 -1.44
C ILE A 108 -21.02 7.82 -1.46
N GLU A 109 -22.30 7.49 -1.27
CA GLU A 109 -22.83 6.19 -1.66
C GLU A 109 -22.49 6.06 -3.15
N ASP A 110 -21.42 5.31 -3.44
CA ASP A 110 -21.06 4.92 -4.79
C ASP A 110 -22.08 3.89 -5.28
N ASP A 111 -23.30 4.35 -5.64
CA ASP A 111 -24.19 3.63 -6.55
C ASP A 111 -23.55 3.67 -7.94
N TYR A 112 -22.40 3.02 -8.08
CA TYR A 112 -21.75 2.86 -9.37
C TYR A 112 -21.99 1.44 -9.88
N GLU A 113 -22.97 1.32 -10.76
CA GLU A 113 -22.87 0.32 -11.81
C GLU A 113 -21.53 0.58 -12.53
N ASP A 114 -20.69 -0.45 -12.57
CA ASP A 114 -19.41 -0.43 -13.28
C ASP A 114 -19.68 -0.27 -14.79
N ASP A 115 -19.92 0.97 -15.24
CA ASP A 115 -19.85 1.33 -16.66
C ASP A 115 -18.37 1.33 -17.09
N TYR A 116 -17.80 0.12 -17.25
CA TYR A 116 -16.46 -0.08 -17.85
C TYR A 116 -16.46 0.09 -19.38
N ASP A 117 -17.59 0.44 -19.98
CA ASP A 117 -17.86 0.24 -21.41
C ASP A 117 -17.57 1.43 -22.33
N ASP A 118 -16.78 2.45 -21.97
CA ASP A 118 -16.51 3.49 -22.98
C ASP A 118 -15.13 4.15 -22.91
N TYR A 119 -14.06 3.36 -23.17
CA TYR A 119 -12.81 3.94 -23.66
C TYR A 119 -12.09 2.93 -24.58
N GLU A 120 -12.23 3.15 -25.88
CA GLU A 120 -11.32 2.58 -26.89
C GLU A 120 -9.88 3.05 -26.59
N SER A 121 -9.05 2.15 -26.08
CA SER A 121 -7.59 2.27 -26.13
C SER A 121 -6.99 0.93 -26.56
N ASP A 122 -6.09 1.00 -27.51
CA ASP A 122 -5.52 -0.07 -28.33
C ASP A 122 -4.66 -1.12 -27.61
N GLU A 123 -4.99 -1.53 -26.38
CA GLU A 123 -4.42 -2.72 -25.75
C GLU A 123 -5.36 -3.28 -24.67
N TYR A 124 -6.53 -3.72 -25.10
CA TYR A 124 -7.41 -4.54 -24.27
C TYR A 124 -6.80 -5.95 -24.20
N ILE A 125 -6.21 -6.29 -23.06
CA ILE A 125 -5.81 -7.67 -22.80
C ILE A 125 -7.09 -8.39 -22.37
N GLU A 126 -7.70 -9.11 -23.31
CA GLU A 126 -8.87 -9.95 -23.11
C GLU A 126 -8.59 -10.92 -21.93
N GLY A 127 -9.43 -10.91 -20.91
CA GLY A 127 -9.37 -11.84 -19.78
C GLY A 127 -9.01 -11.24 -18.41
N VAL A 128 -8.61 -9.96 -18.31
CA VAL A 128 -8.18 -9.36 -17.02
C VAL A 128 -9.37 -8.87 -16.16
N ASP A 129 -10.55 -8.69 -16.76
CA ASP A 129 -11.75 -8.24 -16.06
C ASP A 129 -12.75 -9.38 -15.77
N ALA A 130 -12.43 -10.62 -16.10
CA ALA A 130 -13.25 -11.77 -15.77
C ALA A 130 -13.04 -12.16 -14.30
N ALA A 131 -14.14 -12.41 -13.59
CA ALA A 131 -14.08 -13.02 -12.27
C ALA A 131 -14.15 -14.55 -12.43
N TYR A 132 -13.23 -15.28 -11.79
CA TYR A 132 -13.17 -16.73 -11.90
C TYR A 132 -13.56 -17.40 -10.58
N THR A 133 -14.51 -18.34 -10.69
CA THR A 133 -14.91 -19.22 -9.59
C THR A 133 -13.85 -20.29 -9.32
N LEU A 134 -13.99 -21.01 -8.20
CA LEU A 134 -13.16 -22.18 -7.92
C LEU A 134 -13.24 -23.23 -9.03
N ASP A 135 -14.42 -23.48 -9.62
CA ASP A 135 -14.59 -24.45 -10.70
C ASP A 135 -13.80 -24.04 -11.95
N ASP A 136 -13.88 -22.77 -12.34
CA ASP A 136 -13.10 -22.24 -13.47
C ASP A 136 -11.60 -22.43 -13.25
N ILE A 137 -11.12 -22.20 -12.02
CA ILE A 137 -9.72 -22.33 -11.66
C ILE A 137 -9.29 -23.80 -11.65
N LEU A 138 -10.08 -24.69 -11.06
CA LEU A 138 -9.77 -26.12 -10.99
C LEU A 138 -9.76 -26.82 -12.36
N GLU A 139 -10.49 -26.30 -13.37
CA GLU A 139 -10.35 -26.77 -14.74
C GLU A 139 -8.89 -26.67 -15.24
N SER A 140 -8.12 -25.70 -14.78
CA SER A 140 -6.71 -25.49 -15.13
C SER A 140 -5.75 -26.36 -14.32
N TYR A 141 -6.12 -26.73 -13.09
CA TYR A 141 -5.27 -27.49 -12.15
C TYR A 141 -5.61 -28.98 -12.08
N GLY A 142 -6.69 -29.44 -12.75
CA GLY A 142 -7.21 -30.80 -12.60
C GLY A 142 -7.76 -31.07 -11.19
N ASP A 143 -7.76 -32.34 -10.76
CA ASP A 143 -8.15 -32.74 -9.41
C ASP A 143 -7.09 -32.31 -8.36
N TYR A 144 -6.86 -30.98 -8.23
CA TYR A 144 -6.00 -30.44 -7.22
C TYR A 144 -6.64 -30.67 -5.85
N GLN A 145 -6.24 -31.74 -5.19
CA GLN A 145 -6.57 -31.96 -3.80
C GLN A 145 -5.55 -31.21 -2.95
N THR A 146 -5.95 -30.05 -2.44
CA THR A 146 -5.20 -29.43 -1.38
C THR A 146 -5.31 -30.36 -0.16
N GLU A 147 -4.29 -31.14 0.14
CA GLU A 147 -4.03 -31.49 1.52
C GLU A 147 -3.63 -30.16 2.19
N GLY A 148 -4.66 -29.35 2.47
CA GLY A 148 -4.45 -27.99 2.93
C GLY A 148 -3.69 -27.99 4.24
N GLU A 149 -2.60 -27.25 4.29
CA GLU A 149 -1.87 -26.92 5.52
C GLU A 149 -2.75 -26.22 6.56
N SER A 150 -3.98 -25.83 6.16
CA SER A 150 -4.99 -25.21 7.03
C SER A 150 -5.30 -25.97 8.33
N ASN A 151 -4.97 -27.27 8.40
CA ASN A 151 -5.13 -28.10 9.60
C ASN A 151 -3.85 -28.22 10.45
N TRP A 152 -2.74 -27.58 10.04
CA TRP A 152 -1.54 -27.59 10.87
C TRP A 152 -1.75 -26.64 12.06
N PRO A 153 -1.38 -27.04 13.28
CA PRO A 153 -1.45 -26.14 14.42
C PRO A 153 -0.56 -24.90 14.17
N LEU A 154 -1.04 -23.74 14.60
CA LEU A 154 -0.21 -22.54 14.62
C LEU A 154 0.99 -22.80 15.53
N GLU A 155 2.15 -22.27 15.16
CA GLU A 155 3.35 -22.38 15.98
C GLU A 155 3.23 -21.54 17.25
N ASP A 156 3.25 -22.17 18.41
CA ASP A 156 3.33 -21.47 19.68
C ASP A 156 4.66 -20.69 19.76
N ASN A 157 4.58 -19.39 20.00
CA ASN A 157 5.73 -18.46 20.06
C ASN A 157 6.45 -18.23 18.72
N TYR A 158 5.72 -18.16 17.62
CA TYR A 158 6.27 -17.77 16.33
C TYR A 158 6.99 -16.42 16.43
N VAL A 159 8.22 -16.35 15.92
CA VAL A 159 9.02 -15.11 15.90
C VAL A 159 8.96 -14.53 14.50
N PHE A 160 8.36 -13.36 14.38
CA PHE A 160 8.27 -12.65 13.11
C PHE A 160 9.61 -12.01 12.73
N ASP A 161 9.89 -11.98 11.43
CA ASP A 161 11.08 -11.35 10.85
C ASP A 161 10.64 -10.28 9.84
N SER A 162 11.15 -9.07 9.99
CA SER A 162 10.90 -7.97 9.05
C SER A 162 11.41 -8.23 7.63
N LEU A 163 12.22 -9.27 7.43
CA LEU A 163 12.68 -9.74 6.13
C LEU A 163 11.79 -10.84 5.53
N ASP A 164 10.76 -11.27 6.25
CA ASP A 164 9.81 -12.24 5.71
C ASP A 164 9.06 -11.62 4.51
N TRP A 165 9.15 -12.29 3.38
CA TRP A 165 8.52 -11.84 2.13
C TRP A 165 6.99 -11.67 2.27
N ARG A 166 6.34 -12.42 3.16
CA ARG A 166 4.90 -12.35 3.45
C ARG A 166 4.54 -11.04 4.15
N LEU A 167 5.46 -10.50 4.94
CA LEU A 167 5.22 -9.37 5.83
C LEU A 167 5.75 -8.03 5.27
N VAL A 168 6.20 -8.00 4.01
CA VAL A 168 6.62 -6.73 3.39
C VAL A 168 5.49 -5.71 3.45
N LEU A 169 5.72 -4.59 4.12
CA LEU A 169 4.74 -3.51 4.20
C LEU A 169 4.82 -2.66 2.93
N ILE A 170 3.72 -2.63 2.18
CA ILE A 170 3.60 -1.85 0.94
C ILE A 170 2.40 -0.92 1.08
N ASN A 171 2.65 0.38 1.02
CA ASN A 171 1.66 1.44 1.04
C ASN A 171 2.29 2.76 0.53
N LYS A 172 1.57 3.87 0.59
CA LYS A 172 2.05 5.18 0.11
C LYS A 172 3.34 5.67 0.78
N GLN A 173 3.61 5.26 2.01
CA GLN A 173 4.81 5.58 2.77
C GLN A 173 5.94 4.57 2.54
N HIS A 174 5.58 3.33 2.18
CA HIS A 174 6.49 2.21 1.97
C HIS A 174 6.27 1.66 0.55
N PRO A 175 6.90 2.26 -0.47
CA PRO A 175 6.81 1.74 -1.84
C PRO A 175 7.49 0.37 -1.94
N ILE A 176 7.14 -0.37 -2.99
CA ILE A 176 7.74 -1.68 -3.28
C ILE A 176 9.28 -1.56 -3.28
N PRO A 177 9.99 -2.38 -2.48
CA PRO A 177 11.46 -2.36 -2.46
C PRO A 177 12.05 -2.69 -3.83
N GLU A 178 13.11 -1.97 -4.25
CA GLU A 178 13.76 -2.16 -5.56
C GLU A 178 14.32 -3.59 -5.77
N ASP A 179 14.65 -4.28 -4.69
CA ASP A 179 15.20 -5.64 -4.66
C ASP A 179 14.15 -6.70 -4.33
N TYR A 180 12.86 -6.32 -4.18
CA TYR A 180 11.79 -7.28 -3.96
C TYR A 180 11.60 -8.16 -5.19
N SER A 181 11.71 -9.46 -5.02
CA SER A 181 11.58 -10.43 -6.09
C SER A 181 10.64 -11.56 -5.70
N PHE A 182 9.81 -11.96 -6.64
CA PHE A 182 8.85 -13.04 -6.48
C PHE A 182 8.63 -13.71 -7.83
N LYS A 183 7.96 -14.85 -7.82
CA LYS A 183 7.63 -15.58 -9.04
C LYS A 183 6.12 -15.68 -9.16
N LEU A 184 5.63 -15.32 -10.33
CA LEU A 184 4.21 -15.41 -10.63
C LEU A 184 3.83 -16.85 -10.96
N GLY A 185 2.77 -17.33 -10.32
CA GLY A 185 2.05 -18.53 -10.67
C GLY A 185 0.73 -18.15 -11.35
N THR A 186 0.35 -18.93 -12.35
CA THR A 186 -0.93 -18.73 -13.08
C THR A 186 -2.06 -19.36 -12.26
N ILE A 187 -3.13 -18.61 -12.04
CA ILE A 187 -4.37 -19.10 -11.43
C ILE A 187 -5.28 -19.64 -12.53
N LYS A 188 -5.63 -18.81 -13.52
CA LYS A 188 -6.46 -19.14 -14.69
C LYS A 188 -6.24 -18.11 -15.80
N ASP A 189 -6.09 -18.52 -17.05
CA ASP A 189 -6.18 -17.70 -18.27
C ASP A 189 -5.49 -16.32 -18.20
N GLY A 190 -4.22 -16.28 -17.72
CA GLY A 190 -3.47 -15.02 -17.54
C GLY A 190 -3.68 -14.34 -16.20
N MET A 191 -4.64 -14.76 -15.38
CA MET A 191 -4.77 -14.36 -14.00
C MET A 191 -3.64 -14.99 -13.18
N MET A 192 -2.87 -14.18 -12.47
CA MET A 192 -1.66 -14.61 -11.76
C MET A 192 -1.62 -14.03 -10.35
N CYS A 193 -0.89 -14.69 -9.45
CA CYS A 193 -0.47 -14.15 -8.15
C CYS A 193 0.93 -14.67 -7.83
N ASP A 194 1.47 -14.36 -6.66
CA ASP A 194 2.69 -15.02 -6.20
C ASP A 194 2.45 -16.53 -6.12
N GLU A 195 3.32 -17.34 -6.76
CA GLU A 195 3.12 -18.79 -6.85
C GLU A 195 3.02 -19.47 -5.47
N ARG A 196 3.64 -18.88 -4.45
CA ARG A 196 3.70 -19.42 -3.08
C ARG A 196 2.38 -19.37 -2.33
N ILE A 197 1.43 -18.51 -2.75
CA ILE A 197 0.14 -18.35 -2.07
C ILE A 197 -0.99 -19.14 -2.71
N ILE A 198 -0.77 -19.76 -3.88
CA ILE A 198 -1.83 -20.43 -4.67
C ILE A 198 -2.47 -21.57 -3.87
N SER A 199 -1.67 -22.38 -3.18
CA SER A 199 -2.21 -23.51 -2.43
C SER A 199 -3.15 -23.07 -1.31
N ASP A 200 -2.78 -22.03 -0.57
CA ASP A 200 -3.59 -21.50 0.54
C ASP A 200 -4.86 -20.79 0.00
N LEU A 201 -4.74 -20.09 -1.13
CA LEU A 201 -5.88 -19.51 -1.83
C LEU A 201 -6.90 -20.58 -2.24
N LEU A 202 -6.45 -21.65 -2.87
CA LEU A 202 -7.35 -22.75 -3.28
C LEU A 202 -7.96 -23.47 -2.08
N ALA A 203 -7.20 -23.66 -0.99
CA ALA A 203 -7.71 -24.22 0.24
C ALA A 203 -8.83 -23.36 0.86
N MET A 204 -8.63 -22.02 0.90
CA MET A 204 -9.64 -21.07 1.35
C MET A 204 -10.91 -21.14 0.50
N MET A 205 -10.78 -21.08 -0.82
CA MET A 205 -11.94 -21.16 -1.72
C MET A 205 -12.69 -22.48 -1.61
N GLN A 206 -11.97 -23.61 -1.43
CA GLN A 206 -12.59 -24.93 -1.20
C GLN A 206 -13.33 -24.99 0.14
N ALA A 207 -12.80 -24.37 1.20
CA ALA A 207 -13.47 -24.31 2.50
C ALA A 207 -14.75 -23.48 2.42
N ALA A 208 -14.70 -22.29 1.82
CA ALA A 208 -15.87 -21.47 1.59
C ALA A 208 -16.97 -22.22 0.82
N ARG A 209 -16.59 -22.97 -0.21
CA ARG A 209 -17.50 -23.79 -1.00
C ARG A 209 -18.17 -24.91 -0.17
N LYS A 210 -17.46 -25.55 0.76
CA LYS A 210 -18.04 -26.54 1.67
C LYS A 210 -19.09 -25.91 2.56
N ASP A 211 -18.94 -24.63 2.90
CA ASP A 211 -19.91 -23.84 3.66
C ASP A 211 -21.02 -23.21 2.79
N GLY A 212 -21.06 -23.58 1.51
CA GLY A 212 -22.06 -23.13 0.55
C GLY A 212 -21.85 -21.72 0.02
N ILE A 213 -20.61 -21.21 0.06
CA ILE A 213 -20.22 -19.91 -0.44
C ILE A 213 -19.34 -20.08 -1.66
N ASN A 214 -19.71 -19.47 -2.77
CA ASN A 214 -19.00 -19.55 -4.03
C ASN A 214 -18.18 -18.27 -4.25
N LEU A 215 -16.91 -18.31 -3.80
CA LEU A 215 -15.97 -17.20 -3.97
C LEU A 215 -15.47 -17.09 -5.40
N MET A 216 -15.18 -15.88 -5.82
CA MET A 216 -14.61 -15.55 -7.12
C MET A 216 -13.44 -14.60 -6.96
N ILE A 217 -12.36 -14.82 -7.71
CA ILE A 217 -11.24 -13.87 -7.77
C ILE A 217 -11.54 -12.87 -8.88
N ARG A 218 -11.65 -11.58 -8.51
CA ARG A 218 -11.95 -10.48 -9.43
C ARG A 218 -10.70 -9.78 -9.93
N SER A 219 -9.74 -9.52 -9.05
CA SER A 219 -8.50 -8.82 -9.39
C SER A 219 -7.33 -9.42 -8.61
N PRO A 220 -6.37 -10.03 -9.30
CA PRO A 220 -5.17 -10.60 -8.70
C PRO A 220 -3.95 -9.68 -8.89
N TYR A 221 -2.79 -10.25 -9.30
CA TYR A 221 -1.61 -9.47 -9.67
C TYR A 221 -1.91 -8.44 -10.75
N ARG A 222 -1.36 -7.25 -10.58
CA ARG A 222 -1.40 -6.16 -11.56
C ARG A 222 0.00 -5.73 -11.95
N THR A 223 0.27 -5.58 -13.24
CA THR A 223 1.51 -4.96 -13.72
C THR A 223 1.56 -3.47 -13.32
N ASP A 224 2.76 -2.89 -13.35
CA ASP A 224 2.94 -1.45 -13.11
C ASP A 224 2.07 -0.61 -14.05
N SER A 225 2.07 -0.98 -15.34
CA SER A 225 1.27 -0.29 -16.37
C SER A 225 -0.23 -0.38 -16.08
N ARG A 226 -0.75 -1.53 -15.61
CA ARG A 226 -2.16 -1.67 -15.27
C ARG A 226 -2.52 -0.88 -14.02
N GLN A 227 -1.66 -0.87 -13.00
CA GLN A 227 -1.88 -0.05 -11.80
C GLN A 227 -1.89 1.45 -12.15
N GLU A 228 -0.96 1.89 -12.99
CA GLU A 228 -0.93 3.28 -13.48
C GLU A 228 -2.17 3.64 -14.30
N TYR A 229 -2.59 2.74 -15.18
CA TYR A 229 -3.82 2.94 -15.95
C TYR A 229 -5.06 3.09 -15.03
N ASN A 230 -5.25 2.17 -14.09
CA ASN A 230 -6.39 2.22 -13.16
C ASN A 230 -6.39 3.51 -12.33
N PHE A 231 -5.23 3.90 -11.81
CA PHE A 231 -5.09 5.13 -11.03
C PHE A 231 -5.43 6.38 -11.84
N ASN A 232 -4.87 6.48 -13.06
CA ASN A 232 -5.09 7.62 -13.94
C ASN A 232 -6.53 7.67 -14.49
N ALA A 233 -7.14 6.53 -14.75
CA ALA A 233 -8.55 6.45 -15.19
C ALA A 233 -9.48 6.98 -14.09
N ARG A 234 -9.26 6.62 -12.83
CA ARG A 234 -10.06 7.12 -11.71
C ARG A 234 -9.87 8.64 -11.52
N ILE A 235 -8.64 9.17 -11.65
CA ILE A 235 -8.40 10.62 -11.64
C ILE A 235 -9.24 11.30 -12.72
N LYS A 236 -9.20 10.77 -13.96
CA LYS A 236 -9.97 11.35 -15.08
C LYS A 236 -11.48 11.33 -14.81
N ARG A 237 -12.00 10.27 -14.18
CA ARG A 237 -13.41 10.16 -13.78
C ARG A 237 -13.78 11.28 -12.80
N TYR A 238 -13.02 11.50 -11.73
CA TYR A 238 -13.28 12.60 -10.78
C TYR A 238 -13.15 13.96 -11.45
N MET A 239 -12.17 14.16 -12.33
CA MET A 239 -12.06 15.41 -13.11
C MET A 239 -13.28 15.63 -14.02
N GLY A 240 -13.83 14.57 -14.61
CA GLY A 240 -15.08 14.60 -15.37
C GLY A 240 -16.29 15.01 -14.54
N GLN A 241 -16.26 14.77 -13.23
CA GLN A 241 -17.28 15.22 -12.26
C GLN A 241 -17.06 16.66 -11.78
N GLY A 242 -16.00 17.34 -12.24
CA GLY A 242 -15.72 18.74 -11.94
C GLY A 242 -14.67 18.99 -10.86
N TYR A 243 -14.06 17.94 -10.31
CA TYR A 243 -12.96 18.10 -9.37
C TYR A 243 -11.70 18.61 -10.07
N SER A 244 -10.88 19.43 -9.38
CA SER A 244 -9.55 19.76 -9.85
C SER A 244 -8.64 18.52 -9.86
N TYR A 245 -7.57 18.52 -10.66
CA TYR A 245 -6.61 17.40 -10.68
C TYR A 245 -6.10 17.01 -9.28
N MET A 246 -5.80 17.99 -8.43
CA MET A 246 -5.28 17.71 -7.08
C MET A 246 -6.34 17.10 -6.14
N GLU A 247 -7.58 17.51 -6.28
CA GLU A 247 -8.70 16.90 -5.54
C GLU A 247 -8.97 15.49 -6.06
N ALA A 248 -9.07 15.33 -7.38
CA ALA A 248 -9.23 14.04 -8.04
C ALA A 248 -8.10 13.05 -7.65
N TYR A 249 -6.85 13.53 -7.62
CA TYR A 249 -5.70 12.72 -7.16
C TYR A 249 -5.86 12.27 -5.70
N LYS A 250 -6.26 13.19 -4.79
CA LYS A 250 -6.45 12.86 -3.37
C LYS A 250 -7.56 11.84 -3.17
N LEU A 251 -8.70 12.03 -3.82
CA LEU A 251 -9.83 11.10 -3.77
C LEU A 251 -9.43 9.73 -4.34
N THR A 252 -8.79 9.70 -5.51
CA THR A 252 -8.28 8.46 -6.09
C THR A 252 -7.33 7.72 -5.16
N ALA A 253 -6.43 8.46 -4.50
CA ALA A 253 -5.45 7.86 -3.61
C ALA A 253 -6.05 7.29 -2.31
N GLN A 254 -7.31 7.54 -2.01
CA GLN A 254 -8.03 6.91 -0.88
C GLN A 254 -8.66 5.56 -1.27
N VAL A 255 -8.87 5.31 -2.57
CA VAL A 255 -9.53 4.09 -3.07
C VAL A 255 -8.62 3.23 -3.94
N ILE A 256 -7.55 3.77 -4.49
CA ILE A 256 -6.57 3.03 -5.31
C ILE A 256 -5.16 3.43 -4.87
N ASN A 257 -4.33 2.45 -4.54
CA ASN A 257 -2.94 2.72 -4.20
C ASN A 257 -2.19 3.33 -5.40
N VAL A 258 -1.31 4.29 -5.10
CA VAL A 258 -0.47 4.90 -6.13
C VAL A 258 0.44 3.86 -6.81
N PRO A 259 0.75 4.01 -8.10
CA PRO A 259 1.68 3.11 -8.78
C PRO A 259 3.01 2.96 -8.04
N GLY A 260 3.49 1.73 -7.92
CA GLY A 260 4.69 1.40 -7.14
C GLY A 260 4.45 1.24 -5.62
N ALA A 261 3.19 1.34 -5.16
CA ALA A 261 2.82 1.18 -3.76
C ALA A 261 1.53 0.34 -3.59
N SER A 262 1.24 -0.53 -4.53
CA SER A 262 0.09 -1.44 -4.51
C SER A 262 0.55 -2.88 -4.26
N GLU A 263 -0.10 -3.56 -3.32
CA GLU A 263 0.18 -4.96 -2.99
C GLU A 263 -0.18 -5.94 -4.12
N HIS A 264 -1.07 -5.53 -5.03
CA HIS A 264 -1.33 -6.29 -6.26
C HIS A 264 -0.09 -6.37 -7.18
N GLN A 265 0.80 -5.37 -7.16
CA GLN A 265 2.00 -5.36 -7.98
C GLN A 265 3.08 -6.35 -7.51
N VAL A 266 2.92 -6.92 -6.34
CA VAL A 266 3.80 -7.99 -5.81
C VAL A 266 3.08 -9.33 -5.72
N GLY A 267 1.84 -9.42 -6.22
CA GLY A 267 1.08 -10.67 -6.27
C GLY A 267 0.61 -11.21 -4.92
N LEU A 268 0.64 -10.40 -3.85
CA LEU A 268 0.24 -10.82 -2.50
C LEU A 268 -1.17 -10.38 -2.13
N ALA A 269 -1.82 -9.55 -2.93
CA ALA A 269 -3.19 -9.10 -2.71
C ALA A 269 -4.12 -9.62 -3.81
N LEU A 270 -5.35 -9.91 -3.39
CA LEU A 270 -6.42 -10.42 -4.23
C LEU A 270 -7.72 -9.70 -3.88
N ASP A 271 -8.43 -9.20 -4.90
CA ASP A 271 -9.80 -8.75 -4.72
C ASP A 271 -10.71 -9.96 -4.93
N ILE A 272 -11.44 -10.34 -3.87
CA ILE A 272 -12.28 -11.54 -3.81
C ILE A 272 -13.73 -11.13 -3.59
N VAL A 273 -14.61 -11.63 -4.44
CA VAL A 273 -16.05 -11.40 -4.42
C VAL A 273 -16.80 -12.74 -4.43
N CYS A 274 -18.09 -12.74 -4.72
CA CYS A 274 -18.88 -13.96 -4.88
C CYS A 274 -19.84 -13.85 -6.07
N ASP A 275 -20.37 -14.98 -6.50
CA ASP A 275 -21.31 -15.10 -7.63
C ASP A 275 -22.62 -14.30 -7.46
N SER A 276 -23.03 -14.06 -6.21
CA SER A 276 -24.24 -13.28 -5.89
C SER A 276 -23.96 -11.79 -5.69
N TYR A 277 -22.71 -11.37 -5.64
CA TYR A 277 -22.28 -9.98 -5.50
C TYR A 277 -20.85 -9.82 -6.03
N ASP A 278 -20.72 -9.35 -7.26
CA ASP A 278 -19.43 -9.25 -7.98
C ASP A 278 -18.84 -7.82 -8.01
N SER A 279 -19.49 -6.86 -7.35
CA SER A 279 -19.06 -5.48 -7.26
C SER A 279 -18.03 -5.25 -6.14
N LEU A 280 -17.01 -4.44 -6.43
CA LEU A 280 -15.99 -4.00 -5.46
C LEU A 280 -16.49 -2.75 -4.72
N THR A 281 -17.52 -2.93 -3.89
CA THR A 281 -18.12 -1.88 -3.07
C THR A 281 -18.29 -2.33 -1.61
N ALA A 282 -18.44 -1.38 -0.69
CA ALA A 282 -18.55 -1.66 0.74
C ALA A 282 -19.71 -2.65 1.09
N GLY A 283 -20.76 -2.67 0.27
CA GLY A 283 -21.90 -3.61 0.44
C GLY A 283 -21.51 -5.08 0.33
N PHE A 284 -20.36 -5.43 -0.27
CA PHE A 284 -19.84 -6.80 -0.26
C PHE A 284 -19.64 -7.32 1.18
N GLY A 285 -19.19 -6.46 2.11
CA GLY A 285 -19.00 -6.82 3.51
C GLY A 285 -20.29 -7.30 4.22
N ASP A 286 -21.46 -6.87 3.75
CA ASP A 286 -22.76 -7.28 4.31
C ASP A 286 -23.24 -8.63 3.75
N THR A 287 -22.58 -9.16 2.72
CA THR A 287 -22.91 -10.46 2.13
C THR A 287 -22.44 -11.61 3.02
N LYS A 288 -23.02 -12.80 2.84
CA LYS A 288 -22.53 -14.01 3.50
C LYS A 288 -21.08 -14.32 3.15
N ALA A 289 -20.67 -14.03 1.92
CA ALA A 289 -19.30 -14.26 1.45
C ALA A 289 -18.32 -13.29 2.10
N GLY A 290 -18.65 -11.99 2.15
CA GLY A 290 -17.82 -10.99 2.84
C GLY A 290 -17.66 -11.28 4.34
N GLN A 291 -18.75 -11.68 5.01
CA GLN A 291 -18.74 -12.06 6.42
C GLN A 291 -17.89 -13.33 6.64
N TRP A 292 -18.05 -14.34 5.78
CA TRP A 292 -17.24 -15.56 5.85
C TRP A 292 -15.76 -15.26 5.66
N LEU A 293 -15.41 -14.46 4.68
CA LEU A 293 -14.02 -14.07 4.43
C LEU A 293 -13.45 -13.27 5.61
N ALA A 294 -14.20 -12.33 6.17
CA ALA A 294 -13.77 -11.57 7.34
C ALA A 294 -13.45 -12.46 8.55
N GLU A 295 -14.22 -13.54 8.75
CA GLU A 295 -14.08 -14.48 9.88
C GLU A 295 -13.01 -15.55 9.63
N HIS A 296 -12.93 -16.10 8.40
CA HIS A 296 -12.18 -17.33 8.13
C HIS A 296 -10.93 -17.17 7.28
N SER A 297 -10.73 -16.03 6.58
CA SER A 297 -9.57 -15.86 5.69
C SER A 297 -8.23 -15.98 6.43
N CYS A 298 -8.18 -15.59 7.71
CA CYS A 298 -7.00 -15.68 8.55
C CYS A 298 -6.49 -17.12 8.74
N GLU A 299 -7.39 -18.12 8.74
CA GLU A 299 -7.06 -19.53 8.83
C GLU A 299 -6.21 -20.02 7.64
N TYR A 300 -6.24 -19.28 6.53
CA TYR A 300 -5.53 -19.55 5.28
C TYR A 300 -4.42 -18.54 5.00
N GLY A 301 -4.10 -17.70 5.98
CA GLY A 301 -3.01 -16.72 5.87
C GLY A 301 -3.38 -15.43 5.17
N PHE A 302 -4.66 -15.17 4.92
CA PHE A 302 -5.15 -13.94 4.31
C PHE A 302 -5.74 -13.02 5.37
N ALA A 303 -5.34 -11.75 5.36
CA ALA A 303 -5.89 -10.72 6.23
C ALA A 303 -6.77 -9.75 5.44
N LEU A 304 -7.88 -9.31 6.01
CA LEU A 304 -8.65 -8.18 5.52
C LEU A 304 -7.76 -6.92 5.63
N ARG A 305 -7.30 -6.44 4.49
CA ARG A 305 -6.23 -5.43 4.44
C ARG A 305 -6.65 -4.04 4.87
N TYR A 306 -7.87 -3.65 4.49
CA TYR A 306 -8.42 -2.32 4.72
C TYR A 306 -9.74 -2.42 5.51
N PRO A 307 -9.67 -2.76 6.82
CA PRO A 307 -10.85 -2.90 7.66
C PRO A 307 -11.48 -1.54 7.98
N SER A 308 -12.79 -1.53 8.20
CA SER A 308 -13.54 -0.33 8.59
C SER A 308 -13.03 0.26 9.90
N GLY A 309 -12.93 1.60 9.96
CA GLY A 309 -12.44 2.33 11.12
C GLY A 309 -10.90 2.42 11.22
N LYS A 310 -10.17 1.90 10.23
CA LYS A 310 -8.69 1.98 10.17
C LYS A 310 -8.19 2.86 9.01
N GLU A 311 -9.05 3.59 8.32
CA GLU A 311 -8.74 4.39 7.13
C GLU A 311 -7.67 5.45 7.43
N TYR A 312 -7.65 5.99 8.65
CA TYR A 312 -6.65 6.96 9.08
C TYR A 312 -5.25 6.37 9.27
N ILE A 313 -5.13 5.04 9.41
CA ILE A 313 -3.86 4.31 9.49
C ILE A 313 -3.43 3.85 8.09
N THR A 314 -4.32 3.12 7.41
CA THR A 314 -4.05 2.52 6.11
C THR A 314 -4.02 3.55 4.97
N SER A 315 -4.68 4.70 5.16
CA SER A 315 -4.91 5.74 4.15
C SER A 315 -5.71 5.24 2.92
N ILE A 316 -6.43 4.13 3.06
CA ILE A 316 -7.36 3.56 2.08
C ILE A 316 -8.71 3.38 2.77
N GLU A 317 -9.79 3.60 2.05
CA GLU A 317 -11.16 3.38 2.49
C GLU A 317 -11.42 1.90 2.79
N TYR A 318 -12.55 1.61 3.44
CA TYR A 318 -12.96 0.24 3.74
C TYR A 318 -13.15 -0.58 2.46
N GLU A 319 -12.38 -1.66 2.31
CA GLU A 319 -12.43 -2.56 1.16
C GLU A 319 -12.66 -4.01 1.61
N PRO A 320 -13.92 -4.44 1.83
CA PRO A 320 -14.22 -5.79 2.32
C PRO A 320 -13.86 -6.92 1.33
N TRP A 321 -13.50 -6.59 0.11
CA TRP A 321 -13.07 -7.53 -0.94
C TRP A 321 -11.55 -7.73 -1.00
N HIS A 322 -10.75 -6.82 -0.41
CA HIS A 322 -9.30 -6.79 -0.57
C HIS A 322 -8.59 -7.59 0.52
N PHE A 323 -8.06 -8.75 0.14
CA PHE A 323 -7.37 -9.67 1.04
C PHE A 323 -5.88 -9.76 0.71
N ARG A 324 -5.06 -9.56 1.74
CA ARG A 324 -3.60 -9.61 1.67
C ARG A 324 -3.08 -10.87 2.34
N TYR A 325 -2.24 -11.63 1.61
CA TYR A 325 -1.54 -12.78 2.19
C TYR A 325 -0.38 -12.31 3.07
N VAL A 326 -0.38 -12.76 4.32
CA VAL A 326 0.63 -12.44 5.34
C VAL A 326 1.13 -13.70 6.09
N GLY A 327 0.61 -14.88 5.73
CA GLY A 327 0.83 -16.12 6.46
C GLY A 327 -0.14 -16.28 7.64
N ARG A 328 -0.37 -17.51 8.05
CA ARG A 328 -1.44 -17.86 9.01
C ARG A 328 -1.23 -17.24 10.39
N GLU A 329 0.01 -17.29 10.90
CA GLU A 329 0.34 -16.75 12.23
C GLU A 329 0.06 -15.25 12.31
N ALA A 330 0.51 -14.48 11.31
CA ALA A 330 0.28 -13.05 11.27
C ALA A 330 -1.19 -12.71 11.01
N ALA A 331 -1.85 -13.41 10.07
CA ALA A 331 -3.25 -13.20 9.75
C ALA A 331 -4.16 -13.47 10.96
N THR A 332 -3.90 -14.53 11.72
CA THR A 332 -4.65 -14.86 12.95
C THR A 332 -4.49 -13.78 14.01
N ILE A 333 -3.26 -13.28 14.24
CA ILE A 333 -3.04 -12.19 15.20
C ILE A 333 -3.76 -10.92 14.74
N MET A 334 -3.67 -10.58 13.44
CA MET A 334 -4.35 -9.39 12.90
C MET A 334 -5.87 -9.48 13.08
N HIS A 335 -6.45 -10.65 12.86
CA HIS A 335 -7.86 -10.91 13.08
C HIS A 335 -8.24 -10.83 14.56
N ASP A 336 -7.55 -11.57 15.43
CA ASP A 336 -7.90 -11.70 16.84
C ASP A 336 -7.72 -10.41 17.64
N GLU A 337 -6.72 -9.58 17.25
CA GLU A 337 -6.45 -8.28 17.88
C GLU A 337 -7.15 -7.12 17.19
N ASP A 338 -7.89 -7.35 16.10
CA ASP A 338 -8.53 -6.33 15.28
C ASP A 338 -7.54 -5.22 14.87
N ILE A 339 -6.42 -5.63 14.26
CA ILE A 339 -5.36 -4.72 13.82
C ILE A 339 -5.07 -4.84 12.33
N CYS A 340 -4.73 -3.71 11.70
CA CYS A 340 -4.27 -3.71 10.31
C CYS A 340 -2.76 -4.04 10.21
N LEU A 341 -2.26 -4.24 8.99
CA LEU A 341 -0.86 -4.62 8.76
C LEU A 341 0.14 -3.58 9.28
N GLU A 342 -0.17 -2.29 9.21
CA GLU A 342 0.65 -1.22 9.77
C GLU A 342 0.79 -1.35 11.29
N GLU A 343 -0.32 -1.63 12.00
CA GLU A 343 -0.30 -1.83 13.45
C GLU A 343 0.43 -3.13 13.84
N PHE A 344 0.29 -4.16 13.01
CA PHE A 344 1.05 -5.41 13.19
C PHE A 344 2.55 -5.15 13.06
N TRP A 345 2.97 -4.40 12.05
CA TRP A 345 4.36 -4.00 11.85
C TRP A 345 4.95 -3.27 13.06
N ASP A 346 4.22 -2.29 13.56
CA ASP A 346 4.65 -1.48 14.71
C ASP A 346 4.78 -2.30 16.01
N ARG A 347 4.04 -3.41 16.16
CA ARG A 347 3.98 -4.19 17.40
C ARG A 347 4.89 -5.41 17.40
N TYR A 348 5.08 -6.04 16.24
CA TYR A 348 5.67 -7.37 16.13
C TYR A 348 6.97 -7.43 15.32
N LEU A 349 7.33 -6.36 14.60
CA LEU A 349 8.52 -6.28 13.75
C LEU A 349 9.41 -5.09 14.10
#